data_05fb51c675ecd0c9131186acf0668286
#
_entry.id   05fb51c675ecd0c9131186acf0668286
#
_cell.length_a   1.000
_cell.length_b   1.000
_cell.length_c   1.000
_cell.angle_alpha   90.00
_cell.angle_beta   90.00
_cell.angle_gamma   90.00
#
_symmetry.space_group_name_H-M   'P 1'
#
loop_
_entity.id
_entity.type
_entity.pdbx_description
1 polymer ?
#
loop_
_entity_poly.entity_id
_entity_poly.type
_entity_poly.pdbx_seq_one_letter_code
_entity_poly.pdbx_strand_id
1 'polypeptide(L)'
;MEADRIRVTRSVVLPLAEVELRFSRSSGPGGQHANTSETRVEASFVVASSSALTPAQKRRVAAKAGPTLRAVAQDERSQLRNRQLAVERLVEQLRQALKVERRRVATKPTAASRERRLDSKKRRSATKKLRRPPD
;
A
#
# COMPACT_ATOMS: atom_id res chain seq x y z
N MET A 1 -10.89 3.35 26.06
CA MET A 1 -9.99 4.48 25.90
C MET A 1 -9.45 4.50 24.49
N GLU A 2 -9.63 5.62 23.83
CA GLU A 2 -9.34 5.74 22.41
C GLU A 2 -7.86 5.67 22.05
N ALA A 3 -6.97 5.95 23.00
CA ALA A 3 -5.51 5.94 22.79
C ALA A 3 -4.95 4.55 22.45
N ASP A 4 -5.65 3.47 22.81
CA ASP A 4 -5.20 2.09 22.60
C ASP A 4 -5.80 1.44 21.34
N ARG A 5 -6.48 2.22 20.55
CA ARG A 5 -7.13 1.73 19.32
C ARG A 5 -6.83 2.65 18.15
N ILE A 6 -6.59 2.07 17.00
CA ILE A 6 -6.30 2.80 15.77
C ILE A 6 -7.37 2.45 14.74
N ARG A 7 -8.01 3.47 14.19
CA ARG A 7 -8.96 3.29 13.09
C ARG A 7 -8.19 3.02 11.79
N VAL A 8 -8.38 1.85 11.23
CA VAL A 8 -7.77 1.44 9.97
C VAL A 8 -8.70 1.79 8.81
N THR A 9 -9.97 1.37 8.91
CA THR A 9 -11.04 1.69 7.95
C THR A 9 -12.29 2.05 8.72
N ARG A 10 -13.39 2.36 8.00
CA ARG A 10 -14.68 2.64 8.64
C ARG A 10 -15.16 1.51 9.54
N SER A 11 -14.87 0.27 9.14
CA SER A 11 -15.36 -0.93 9.83
C SER A 11 -14.30 -1.62 10.69
N VAL A 12 -13.03 -1.24 10.55
CA VAL A 12 -11.92 -1.90 11.24
C VAL A 12 -11.22 -0.92 12.18
N VAL A 13 -11.22 -1.27 13.46
CA VAL A 13 -10.48 -0.56 14.50
C VAL A 13 -9.52 -1.57 15.13
N LEU A 14 -8.23 -1.30 15.03
CA LEU A 14 -7.17 -2.18 15.50
C LEU A 14 -6.78 -1.84 16.94
N PRO A 15 -6.94 -2.78 17.89
CA PRO A 15 -6.39 -2.57 19.22
C PRO A 15 -4.86 -2.63 19.19
N LEU A 16 -4.18 -1.69 19.83
CA LEU A 16 -2.71 -1.69 19.90
C LEU A 16 -2.16 -2.94 20.59
N ALA A 17 -2.93 -3.57 21.47
CA ALA A 17 -2.55 -4.81 22.13
C ALA A 17 -2.31 -5.97 21.15
N GLU A 18 -2.90 -5.92 19.96
CA GLU A 18 -2.70 -6.94 18.93
C GLU A 18 -1.42 -6.71 18.11
N VAL A 19 -0.80 -5.55 18.23
CA VAL A 19 0.46 -5.21 17.57
C VAL A 19 1.62 -5.51 18.50
N GLU A 20 2.50 -6.41 18.11
CA GLU A 20 3.72 -6.70 18.84
C GLU A 20 4.80 -5.72 18.41
N LEU A 21 5.45 -5.11 19.39
CA LEU A 21 6.54 -4.17 19.15
C LEU A 21 7.86 -4.78 19.67
N ARG A 22 8.87 -4.77 18.80
CA ARG A 22 10.23 -5.19 19.13
C ARG A 22 11.18 -4.02 18.94
N PHE A 23 12.09 -3.86 19.86
CA PHE A 23 13.07 -2.79 19.85
C PHE A 23 14.46 -3.39 19.65
N SER A 24 15.26 -2.74 18.81
CA SER A 24 16.63 -3.16 18.55
C SER A 24 17.48 -1.94 18.22
N ARG A 25 18.78 -2.16 18.10
CA ARG A 25 19.69 -1.09 17.68
C ARG A 25 19.51 -0.85 16.19
N SER A 26 19.59 0.42 15.79
CA SER A 26 19.54 0.78 14.38
C SER A 26 20.79 0.26 13.66
N SER A 27 20.59 -0.21 12.40
CA SER A 27 21.70 -0.64 11.54
C SER A 27 22.18 0.55 10.68
N GLY A 28 23.45 0.51 10.32
CA GLY A 28 24.05 1.51 9.43
C GLY A 28 25.16 2.33 10.10
N PRO A 29 25.85 3.18 9.31
CA PRO A 29 26.91 4.05 9.86
C PRO A 29 26.27 5.09 10.79
N GLY A 30 26.51 4.94 12.07
CA GLY A 30 26.03 5.86 13.08
C GLY A 30 27.07 6.05 14.16
N GLY A 31 27.01 7.14 14.88
CA GLY A 31 27.86 7.41 16.03
C GLY A 31 27.49 6.53 17.23
N GLN A 32 28.00 6.88 18.41
CA GLN A 32 27.75 6.13 19.63
C GLN A 32 26.26 5.96 19.96
N HIS A 33 25.43 6.93 19.62
CA HIS A 33 23.98 6.85 19.82
C HIS A 33 23.37 5.65 19.11
N ALA A 34 23.74 5.42 17.84
CA ALA A 34 23.24 4.26 17.07
C ALA A 34 23.71 2.93 17.64
N ASN A 35 24.88 2.89 18.30
CA ASN A 35 25.47 1.69 18.88
C ASN A 35 24.96 1.38 20.29
N THR A 36 24.44 2.38 21.03
CA THR A 36 24.06 2.26 22.43
C THR A 36 22.56 2.33 22.67
N SER A 37 21.80 2.91 21.75
CA SER A 37 20.36 3.14 21.91
C SER A 37 19.55 2.23 20.99
N GLU A 38 18.56 1.54 21.58
CA GLU A 38 17.62 0.71 20.84
C GLU A 38 16.52 1.58 20.23
N THR A 39 16.83 2.26 19.14
CA THR A 39 15.91 3.18 18.46
C THR A 39 15.13 2.55 17.31
N ARG A 40 15.62 1.41 16.77
CA ARG A 40 14.90 0.69 15.73
C ARG A 40 13.69 -0.02 16.33
N VAL A 41 12.52 0.20 15.73
CA VAL A 41 11.26 -0.41 16.16
C VAL A 41 10.70 -1.27 15.03
N GLU A 42 10.36 -2.51 15.34
CA GLU A 42 9.65 -3.42 14.45
C GLU A 42 8.26 -3.68 15.02
N ALA A 43 7.23 -3.36 14.24
CA ALA A 43 5.85 -3.66 14.56
C ALA A 43 5.42 -4.89 13.78
N SER A 44 4.78 -5.85 14.43
CA SER A 44 4.26 -7.05 13.79
C SER A 44 2.81 -7.31 14.22
N PHE A 45 2.05 -7.90 13.31
CA PHE A 45 0.63 -8.18 13.50
C PHE A 45 0.28 -9.51 12.86
N VAL A 46 -0.25 -10.43 13.67
CA VAL A 46 -0.69 -11.74 13.20
C VAL A 46 -2.17 -11.67 12.81
N VAL A 47 -2.45 -11.85 11.53
CA VAL A 47 -3.78 -11.69 10.95
C VAL A 47 -4.78 -12.69 11.56
N ALA A 48 -4.40 -13.95 11.66
CA ALA A 48 -5.29 -15.02 12.10
C ALA A 48 -5.80 -14.86 13.54
N SER A 49 -5.00 -14.24 14.40
CA SER A 49 -5.34 -14.08 15.83
C SER A 49 -6.06 -12.78 16.14
N SER A 50 -6.31 -11.94 15.15
CA SER A 50 -6.95 -10.64 15.36
C SER A 50 -8.44 -10.76 15.66
N SER A 51 -8.90 -10.03 16.67
CA SER A 51 -10.32 -9.85 16.96
C SER A 51 -10.95 -8.70 16.17
N ALA A 52 -10.12 -7.86 15.54
CA ALA A 52 -10.58 -6.69 14.79
C ALA A 52 -11.07 -7.03 13.39
N LEU A 53 -10.68 -8.17 12.85
CA LEU A 53 -10.98 -8.58 11.48
C LEU A 53 -12.01 -9.70 11.44
N THR A 54 -12.93 -9.63 10.47
CA THR A 54 -13.84 -10.73 10.17
C THR A 54 -13.07 -11.85 9.45
N PRO A 55 -13.60 -13.11 9.43
CA PRO A 55 -12.96 -14.19 8.67
C PRO A 55 -12.70 -13.86 7.20
N ALA A 56 -13.62 -13.15 6.55
CA ALA A 56 -13.46 -12.72 5.16
C ALA A 56 -12.32 -11.70 5.01
N GLN A 57 -12.21 -10.76 5.95
CA GLN A 57 -11.12 -9.78 5.98
C GLN A 57 -9.77 -10.46 6.23
N LYS A 58 -9.71 -11.42 7.14
CA LYS A 58 -8.50 -12.20 7.41
C LYS A 58 -8.01 -12.93 6.15
N ARG A 59 -8.91 -13.56 5.42
CA ARG A 59 -8.58 -14.23 4.15
C ARG A 59 -8.05 -13.25 3.12
N ARG A 60 -8.68 -12.08 3.00
CA ARG A 60 -8.26 -11.03 2.05
C ARG A 60 -6.87 -10.51 2.37
N VAL A 61 -6.60 -10.20 3.63
CA VAL A 61 -5.31 -9.70 4.07
C VAL A 61 -4.22 -10.76 3.88
N ALA A 62 -4.49 -12.00 4.29
CA ALA A 62 -3.53 -13.09 4.14
C ALA A 62 -3.19 -13.37 2.67
N ALA A 63 -4.16 -13.24 1.77
CA ALA A 63 -3.94 -13.43 0.33
C ALA A 63 -3.06 -12.33 -0.29
N LYS A 64 -3.21 -11.09 0.17
CA LYS A 64 -2.46 -9.94 -0.38
C LYS A 64 -1.13 -9.69 0.29
N ALA A 65 -1.08 -9.80 1.62
CA ALA A 65 0.07 -9.39 2.41
C ALA A 65 0.69 -10.52 3.24
N GLY A 66 0.10 -11.70 3.24
CA GLY A 66 0.57 -12.83 4.01
C GLY A 66 -0.03 -12.93 5.41
N PRO A 67 0.30 -13.98 6.15
CA PRO A 67 -0.30 -14.25 7.47
C PRO A 67 0.16 -13.32 8.57
N THR A 68 1.29 -12.65 8.38
CA THR A 68 1.85 -11.71 9.35
C THR A 68 2.30 -10.43 8.64
N LEU A 69 1.86 -9.29 9.15
CA LEU A 69 2.31 -7.99 8.67
C LEU A 69 3.46 -7.50 9.54
N ARG A 70 4.46 -6.91 8.92
CA ARG A 70 5.62 -6.33 9.61
C ARG A 70 5.94 -4.97 9.04
N ALA A 71 6.31 -4.05 9.93
CA ALA A 71 6.80 -2.73 9.53
C ALA A 71 7.95 -2.34 10.46
N VAL A 72 8.96 -1.74 9.87
CA VAL A 72 10.17 -1.31 10.60
C VAL A 72 10.32 0.19 10.46
N ALA A 73 10.71 0.85 11.54
CA ALA A 73 11.08 2.25 11.54
C ALA A 73 12.38 2.45 12.30
N GLN A 74 13.35 3.08 11.66
CA GLN A 74 14.63 3.45 12.25
C GLN A 74 15.09 4.82 11.75
N ASP A 75 14.17 5.58 11.15
CA ASP A 75 14.45 6.85 10.46
C ASP A 75 14.80 7.97 11.42
N GLU A 76 14.24 7.92 12.63
CA GLU A 76 14.42 8.94 13.64
C GLU A 76 15.37 8.49 14.74
N ARG A 77 15.91 9.46 15.49
CA ARG A 77 16.76 9.17 16.65
C ARG A 77 15.94 8.82 17.90
N SER A 78 14.66 9.16 17.91
CA SER A 78 13.76 8.91 19.02
C SER A 78 13.07 7.55 18.85
N GLN A 79 13.19 6.70 19.85
CA GLN A 79 12.47 5.41 19.90
C GLN A 79 10.96 5.63 19.83
N LEU A 80 10.44 6.64 20.52
CA LEU A 80 9.01 6.96 20.53
C LEU A 80 8.50 7.32 19.13
N ARG A 81 9.25 8.16 18.39
CA ARG A 81 8.89 8.52 17.01
C ARG A 81 8.95 7.32 16.08
N ASN A 82 9.97 6.49 16.21
CA ASN A 82 10.09 5.26 15.42
C ASN A 82 8.95 4.29 15.72
N ARG A 83 8.53 4.19 17.00
CA ARG A 83 7.37 3.40 17.40
C ARG A 83 6.10 3.87 16.68
N GLN A 84 5.86 5.16 16.66
CA GLN A 84 4.71 5.76 15.97
C GLN A 84 4.77 5.49 14.47
N LEU A 85 5.93 5.68 13.85
CA LEU A 85 6.14 5.43 12.42
C LEU A 85 5.93 3.95 12.06
N ALA A 86 6.45 3.05 12.87
CA ALA A 86 6.29 1.61 12.62
C ALA A 86 4.82 1.21 12.66
N VAL A 87 4.08 1.71 13.65
CA VAL A 87 2.63 1.46 13.79
C VAL A 87 1.87 2.06 12.60
N GLU A 88 2.18 3.30 12.21
CA GLU A 88 1.54 3.95 11.06
C GLU A 88 1.78 3.18 9.76
N ARG A 89 3.01 2.70 9.54
CA ARG A 89 3.36 1.90 8.37
C ARG A 89 2.62 0.57 8.36
N LEU A 90 2.50 -0.07 9.53
CA LEU A 90 1.75 -1.31 9.68
C LEU A 90 0.26 -1.11 9.36
N VAL A 91 -0.33 -0.05 9.91
CA VAL A 91 -1.73 0.31 9.68
C VAL A 91 -1.99 0.60 8.20
N GLU A 92 -1.07 1.28 7.53
CA GLU A 92 -1.19 1.56 6.09
C GLU A 92 -1.11 0.27 5.26
N GLN A 93 -0.21 -0.66 5.60
CA GLN A 93 -0.14 -1.97 4.95
C GLN A 93 -1.47 -2.73 5.12
N LEU A 94 -2.03 -2.71 6.33
CA LEU A 94 -3.31 -3.36 6.62
C LEU A 94 -4.45 -2.71 5.84
N ARG A 95 -4.48 -1.39 5.76
CA ARG A 95 -5.48 -0.63 4.99
C ARG A 95 -5.45 -1.01 3.52
N GLN A 96 -4.26 -1.06 2.92
CA GLN A 96 -4.08 -1.44 1.52
C GLN A 96 -4.51 -2.90 1.27
N ALA A 97 -4.18 -3.79 2.21
CA ALA A 97 -4.56 -5.20 2.11
C ALA A 97 -6.07 -5.42 2.24
N LEU A 98 -6.76 -4.58 3.02
CA LEU A 98 -8.21 -4.63 3.21
C LEU A 98 -8.98 -4.04 2.03
N LYS A 99 -8.33 -3.22 1.20
CA LYS A 99 -8.97 -2.55 0.08
C LYS A 99 -9.49 -3.57 -0.94
N VAL A 100 -10.77 -3.45 -1.26
CA VAL A 100 -11.39 -4.27 -2.30
C VAL A 100 -11.23 -3.55 -3.63
N GLU A 101 -10.48 -4.14 -4.54
CA GLU A 101 -10.33 -3.60 -5.87
C GLU A 101 -11.55 -3.92 -6.72
N ARG A 102 -12.07 -2.92 -7.40
CA ARG A 102 -13.13 -3.13 -8.37
C ARG A 102 -12.61 -4.01 -9.50
N ARG A 103 -13.38 -5.07 -9.81
CA ARG A 103 -13.09 -5.91 -10.97
C ARG A 103 -13.07 -5.04 -12.22
N ARG A 104 -11.98 -5.12 -12.98
CA ARG A 104 -11.90 -4.45 -14.27
C ARG A 104 -12.94 -5.07 -15.21
N VAL A 105 -13.88 -4.23 -15.64
CA VAL A 105 -14.86 -4.62 -16.65
C VAL A 105 -14.32 -4.11 -17.98
N ALA A 106 -14.20 -5.01 -18.96
CA ALA A 106 -13.80 -4.62 -20.30
C ALA A 106 -14.83 -3.65 -20.88
N THR A 107 -14.40 -2.45 -21.22
CA THR A 107 -15.26 -1.45 -21.84
C THR A 107 -15.05 -1.48 -23.35
N LYS A 108 -16.15 -1.32 -24.10
CA LYS A 108 -16.07 -1.18 -25.56
C LYS A 108 -15.73 0.27 -25.89
N PRO A 109 -14.97 0.52 -26.99
CA PRO A 109 -14.76 1.87 -27.47
C PRO A 109 -16.11 2.55 -27.77
N THR A 110 -16.23 3.83 -27.47
CA THR A 110 -17.43 4.61 -27.77
C THR A 110 -17.54 4.83 -29.31
N ALA A 111 -18.75 5.09 -29.79
CA ALA A 111 -18.97 5.42 -31.20
C ALA A 111 -18.17 6.65 -31.62
N ALA A 112 -18.12 7.67 -30.77
CA ALA A 112 -17.32 8.89 -30.99
C ALA A 112 -15.82 8.59 -31.10
N SER A 113 -15.31 7.69 -30.27
CA SER A 113 -13.90 7.25 -30.28
C SER A 113 -13.56 6.51 -31.55
N ARG A 114 -14.44 5.64 -32.01
CA ARG A 114 -14.27 4.92 -33.30
C ARG A 114 -14.25 5.87 -34.45
N GLU A 115 -15.15 6.85 -34.48
CA GLU A 115 -15.25 7.85 -35.54
C GLU A 115 -13.99 8.72 -35.61
N ARG A 116 -13.49 9.18 -34.45
CA ARG A 116 -12.22 9.92 -34.38
C ARG A 116 -11.04 9.11 -34.90
N ARG A 117 -11.01 7.82 -34.62
CA ARG A 117 -9.96 6.92 -35.10
C ARG A 117 -10.04 6.77 -36.61
N LEU A 118 -11.23 6.62 -37.15
CA LEU A 118 -11.45 6.54 -38.62
C LEU A 118 -11.05 7.84 -39.32
N ASP A 119 -11.42 8.99 -38.78
CA ASP A 119 -11.04 10.30 -39.31
C ASP A 119 -9.52 10.48 -39.33
N SER A 120 -8.86 10.09 -38.24
CA SER A 120 -7.40 10.12 -38.13
C SER A 120 -6.73 9.23 -39.19
N LYS A 121 -7.27 8.04 -39.48
CA LYS A 121 -6.78 7.15 -40.52
C LYS A 121 -6.98 7.75 -41.90
N LYS A 122 -8.12 8.37 -42.16
CA LYS A 122 -8.40 9.05 -43.46
C LYS A 122 -7.43 10.19 -43.71
N ARG A 123 -7.14 11.01 -42.68
CA ARG A 123 -6.16 12.10 -42.78
C ARG A 123 -4.76 11.59 -43.11
N ARG A 124 -4.31 10.53 -42.46
CA ARG A 124 -3.02 9.90 -42.73
C ARG A 124 -2.95 9.33 -44.12
N SER A 125 -4.03 8.70 -44.59
CA SER A 125 -4.12 8.15 -45.94
C SER A 125 -4.02 9.24 -47.00
N ALA A 126 -4.74 10.36 -46.81
CA ALA A 126 -4.66 11.52 -47.71
C ALA A 126 -3.24 12.11 -47.75
N THR A 127 -2.59 12.24 -46.60
CA THR A 127 -1.19 12.73 -46.51
C THR A 127 -0.24 11.80 -47.26
N LYS A 128 -0.39 10.49 -47.14
CA LYS A 128 0.42 9.51 -47.87
C LYS A 128 0.26 9.58 -49.36
N LYS A 129 -0.98 9.79 -49.81
CA LYS A 129 -1.26 9.95 -51.25
C LYS A 129 -0.55 11.18 -51.83
N LEU A 130 -0.49 12.27 -51.10
CA LEU A 130 0.22 13.49 -51.51
C LEU A 130 1.74 13.30 -51.61
N ARG A 131 2.30 12.31 -50.94
CA ARG A 131 3.73 12.00 -50.94
C ARG A 131 4.15 11.11 -52.10
N ARG A 132 3.21 10.53 -52.86
CA ARG A 132 3.55 9.70 -54.01
C ARG A 132 4.08 10.59 -55.12
N PRO A 133 5.18 10.17 -55.80
CA PRO A 133 5.65 10.91 -56.98
C PRO A 133 4.59 10.89 -58.06
N PRO A 134 4.45 11.98 -58.82
CA PRO A 134 3.53 11.99 -59.98
C PRO A 134 3.97 10.96 -61.03
N ASP A 135 3.00 10.23 -61.56
CA ASP A 135 3.25 9.27 -62.62
C ASP A 135 3.65 9.97 -63.92
#